data_0ab3bff1450a28313de27c295d044ce9
#
_entry.id   0ab3bff1450a28313de27c295d044ce9
#
_cell.length_a   1.000
_cell.length_b   1.000
_cell.length_c   1.000
_cell.angle_alpha   90.00
_cell.angle_beta   90.00
_cell.angle_gamma   90.00
#
_symmetry.space_group_name_H-M   'P 1'
#
loop_
_entity.id
_entity.type
_entity.pdbx_description
1 polymer ?
#
loop_
_entity_poly.entity_id
_entity_poly.type
_entity_poly.pdbx_seq_one_letter_code
_entity_poly.pdbx_strand_id
1 'polypeptide(L)'
;LIGVLRFMLIFVAARTLAEVLVRFELPTILGELLAGVLIGASGLHLLVPPETQVQLSGAFSEVVAGLSHVPVEEIPVLYNESFGALQAVATLGLYSLLFLTGLESELEELMAVGAQAFSVAVVGVVLPFALGTLGLMAIFHVDAIPAIFAGASMTATSIGITASVFGELGYLRTREGQIVIGAAVLDDILGIVILAIVVSLAAGGSLEIGPIVQLVVAAVLFVVVALLLSQKAAPAFDWVIDQLKAPGAKLIGSYLLLAVSCFVASAIGLEAALGAFAAGLIASTSKHRHE
;
A
#
# COMPACT_ATOMS: atom_id res chain seq x y z
N LEU A 1 -27.52 -4.28 0.37
CA LEU A 1 -27.62 -4.52 -1.08
C LEU A 1 -26.63 -3.61 -1.85
N ILE A 2 -26.63 -2.28 -1.63
CA ILE A 2 -25.79 -1.30 -2.34
C ILE A 2 -24.29 -1.64 -2.19
N GLY A 3 -23.81 -1.96 -0.99
CA GLY A 3 -22.42 -2.35 -0.76
C GLY A 3 -22.02 -3.61 -1.53
N VAL A 4 -22.92 -4.60 -1.63
CA VAL A 4 -22.68 -5.83 -2.41
C VAL A 4 -22.62 -5.53 -3.90
N LEU A 5 -23.56 -4.73 -4.43
CA LEU A 5 -23.56 -4.30 -5.84
C LEU A 5 -22.27 -3.56 -6.19
N ARG A 6 -21.78 -2.66 -5.32
CA ARG A 6 -20.54 -1.95 -5.48
C ARG A 6 -19.34 -2.91 -5.54
N PHE A 7 -19.29 -3.85 -4.61
CA PHE A 7 -18.21 -4.84 -4.58
C PHE A 7 -18.22 -5.70 -5.85
N MET A 8 -19.39 -6.15 -6.29
CA MET A 8 -19.54 -6.89 -7.55
C MET A 8 -19.10 -6.06 -8.76
N LEU A 9 -19.49 -4.78 -8.81
CA LEU A 9 -19.07 -3.87 -9.89
C LEU A 9 -17.54 -3.76 -9.99
N ILE A 10 -16.89 -3.51 -8.85
CA ILE A 10 -15.42 -3.43 -8.79
C ILE A 10 -14.79 -4.74 -9.24
N PHE A 11 -15.26 -5.86 -8.70
CA PHE A 11 -14.70 -7.17 -9.01
C PHE A 11 -14.85 -7.53 -10.50
N VAL A 12 -16.05 -7.32 -11.06
CA VAL A 12 -16.29 -7.60 -12.49
C VAL A 12 -15.47 -6.68 -13.39
N ALA A 13 -15.43 -5.37 -13.09
CA ALA A 13 -14.64 -4.42 -13.88
C ALA A 13 -13.14 -4.77 -13.81
N ALA A 14 -12.60 -4.99 -12.61
CA ALA A 14 -11.20 -5.34 -12.40
C ALA A 14 -10.82 -6.61 -13.15
N ARG A 15 -11.61 -7.69 -13.00
CA ARG A 15 -11.33 -8.97 -13.65
C ARG A 15 -11.48 -8.92 -15.17
N THR A 16 -12.45 -8.18 -15.67
CA THR A 16 -12.65 -8.03 -17.12
C THR A 16 -11.46 -7.30 -17.76
N LEU A 17 -11.01 -6.18 -17.15
CA LEU A 17 -9.86 -5.44 -17.68
C LEU A 17 -8.55 -6.20 -17.49
N ALA A 18 -8.36 -6.87 -16.37
CA ALA A 18 -7.21 -7.75 -16.15
C ALA A 18 -7.12 -8.82 -17.24
N GLU A 19 -8.21 -9.51 -17.54
CA GLU A 19 -8.27 -10.53 -18.60
C GLU A 19 -7.97 -9.94 -19.98
N VAL A 20 -8.43 -8.71 -20.25
CA VAL A 20 -8.10 -8.02 -21.51
C VAL A 20 -6.61 -7.73 -21.60
N LEU A 21 -5.97 -7.23 -20.51
CA LEU A 21 -4.55 -6.88 -20.55
C LEU A 21 -3.63 -8.10 -20.59
N VAL A 22 -4.01 -9.21 -19.96
CA VAL A 22 -3.28 -10.48 -20.08
C VAL A 22 -3.16 -10.94 -21.55
N ARG A 23 -4.17 -10.67 -22.40
CA ARG A 23 -4.10 -10.98 -23.83
C ARG A 23 -3.05 -10.15 -24.58
N PHE A 24 -2.62 -9.05 -23.99
CA PHE A 24 -1.53 -8.21 -24.49
C PHE A 24 -0.20 -8.45 -23.76
N GLU A 25 -0.10 -9.57 -23.02
CA GLU A 25 1.08 -9.94 -22.21
C GLU A 25 1.45 -8.88 -21.15
N LEU A 26 0.46 -8.14 -20.66
CA LEU A 26 0.63 -7.14 -19.60
C LEU A 26 0.19 -7.70 -18.25
N PRO A 27 0.81 -7.26 -17.15
CA PRO A 27 0.44 -7.68 -15.79
C PRO A 27 -1.03 -7.38 -15.46
N THR A 28 -1.69 -8.30 -14.76
CA THR A 28 -3.11 -8.22 -14.40
C THR A 28 -3.44 -7.01 -13.57
N ILE A 29 -2.53 -6.61 -12.67
CA ILE A 29 -2.68 -5.45 -11.80
C ILE A 29 -2.93 -4.15 -12.58
N LEU A 30 -2.33 -3.99 -13.77
CA LEU A 30 -2.56 -2.82 -14.61
C LEU A 30 -4.02 -2.75 -15.10
N GLY A 31 -4.63 -3.90 -15.38
CA GLY A 31 -6.06 -3.98 -15.73
C GLY A 31 -6.96 -3.61 -14.56
N GLU A 32 -6.61 -4.07 -13.37
CA GLU A 32 -7.34 -3.76 -12.13
C GLU A 32 -7.26 -2.26 -11.80
N LEU A 33 -6.08 -1.64 -11.95
CA LEU A 33 -5.91 -0.19 -11.77
C LEU A 33 -6.68 0.62 -12.80
N LEU A 34 -6.61 0.24 -14.09
CA LEU A 34 -7.39 0.88 -15.15
C LEU A 34 -8.89 0.76 -14.91
N ALA A 35 -9.35 -0.40 -14.40
CA ALA A 35 -10.74 -0.56 -13.98
C ALA A 35 -11.13 0.47 -12.92
N GLY A 36 -10.28 0.64 -11.88
CA GLY A 36 -10.50 1.63 -10.83
C GLY A 36 -10.61 3.07 -11.38
N VAL A 37 -9.75 3.44 -12.33
CA VAL A 37 -9.80 4.75 -13.00
C VAL A 37 -11.08 4.91 -13.81
N LEU A 38 -11.45 3.89 -14.61
CA LEU A 38 -12.62 3.94 -15.49
C LEU A 38 -13.95 4.01 -14.73
N ILE A 39 -14.12 3.22 -13.66
CA ILE A 39 -15.35 3.24 -12.86
C ILE A 39 -15.34 4.30 -11.75
N GLY A 40 -14.16 4.85 -11.45
CA GLY A 40 -13.91 5.82 -10.37
C GLY A 40 -14.37 7.23 -10.69
N ALA A 41 -13.92 8.16 -9.82
CA ALA A 41 -14.21 9.59 -9.91
C ALA A 41 -13.62 10.26 -11.17
N SER A 42 -12.61 9.64 -11.79
CA SER A 42 -11.98 10.16 -13.01
C SER A 42 -12.66 9.69 -14.31
N GLY A 43 -13.53 8.69 -14.23
CA GLY A 43 -14.18 8.09 -15.39
C GLY A 43 -15.69 8.14 -15.34
N LEU A 44 -16.35 7.00 -15.13
CA LEU A 44 -17.80 6.86 -15.21
C LEU A 44 -18.55 7.32 -13.95
N HIS A 45 -17.85 7.76 -12.91
CA HIS A 45 -18.42 8.19 -11.63
C HIS A 45 -19.34 7.12 -10.97
N LEU A 46 -19.01 5.84 -11.15
CA LEU A 46 -19.75 4.72 -10.54
C LEU A 46 -19.19 4.37 -9.16
N LEU A 47 -17.91 4.70 -8.93
CA LEU A 47 -17.21 4.52 -7.65
C LEU A 47 -16.56 5.83 -7.24
N VAL A 48 -17.26 6.61 -6.42
CA VAL A 48 -16.83 7.94 -6.00
C VAL A 48 -16.58 7.95 -4.49
N PRO A 49 -15.37 8.29 -4.01
CA PRO A 49 -15.10 8.46 -2.58
C PRO A 49 -15.89 9.63 -1.99
N PRO A 50 -16.40 9.53 -0.75
CA PRO A 50 -17.20 10.58 -0.11
C PRO A 50 -16.47 11.93 0.04
N GLU A 51 -15.14 11.88 0.14
CA GLU A 51 -14.30 13.07 0.31
C GLU A 51 -14.13 13.88 -0.98
N THR A 52 -14.50 13.31 -2.13
CA THR A 52 -14.42 14.01 -3.41
C THR A 52 -15.64 14.90 -3.65
N GLN A 53 -15.44 16.02 -4.35
CA GLN A 53 -16.55 16.88 -4.77
C GLN A 53 -17.30 16.34 -6.01
N VAL A 54 -16.90 15.18 -6.49
CA VAL A 54 -17.50 14.52 -7.66
C VAL A 54 -18.79 13.84 -7.24
N GLN A 55 -19.85 14.04 -8.00
CA GLN A 55 -21.14 13.40 -7.75
C GLN A 55 -21.21 12.03 -8.42
N LEU A 56 -21.94 11.12 -7.76
CA LEU A 56 -22.28 9.80 -8.33
C LEU A 56 -23.06 9.97 -9.62
N SER A 57 -22.81 9.10 -10.60
CA SER A 57 -23.54 9.12 -11.88
C SER A 57 -25.06 8.99 -11.67
N GLY A 58 -25.83 9.93 -12.23
CA GLY A 58 -27.29 9.90 -12.11
C GLY A 58 -27.90 8.63 -12.72
N ALA A 59 -27.41 8.21 -13.89
CA ALA A 59 -27.84 6.97 -14.51
C ALA A 59 -27.56 5.73 -13.65
N PHE A 60 -26.42 5.71 -12.95
CA PHE A 60 -26.10 4.65 -12.01
C PHE A 60 -27.04 4.68 -10.80
N SER A 61 -27.33 5.86 -10.25
CA SER A 61 -28.27 6.00 -9.14
C SER A 61 -29.67 5.53 -9.49
N GLU A 62 -30.16 5.81 -10.70
CA GLU A 62 -31.45 5.31 -11.21
C GLU A 62 -31.47 3.78 -11.31
N VAL A 63 -30.43 3.17 -11.86
CA VAL A 63 -30.33 1.70 -11.96
C VAL A 63 -30.31 1.07 -10.57
N VAL A 64 -29.54 1.61 -9.65
CA VAL A 64 -29.46 1.10 -8.26
C VAL A 64 -30.80 1.28 -7.55
N ALA A 65 -31.48 2.41 -7.72
CA ALA A 65 -32.80 2.67 -7.16
C ALA A 65 -33.85 1.66 -7.67
N GLY A 66 -33.84 1.39 -8.98
CA GLY A 66 -34.74 0.39 -9.58
C GLY A 66 -34.49 -1.02 -9.05
N LEU A 67 -33.24 -1.41 -8.79
CA LEU A 67 -32.89 -2.72 -8.25
C LEU A 67 -33.10 -2.84 -6.73
N SER A 68 -32.92 -1.75 -5.99
CA SER A 68 -32.99 -1.74 -4.52
C SER A 68 -34.34 -1.33 -3.97
N HIS A 69 -35.24 -0.78 -4.80
CA HIS A 69 -36.49 -0.17 -4.41
C HIS A 69 -36.34 0.99 -3.40
N VAL A 70 -35.21 1.66 -3.43
CA VAL A 70 -34.89 2.82 -2.60
C VAL A 70 -35.05 4.08 -3.44
N PRO A 71 -35.58 5.21 -2.89
CA PRO A 71 -35.66 6.49 -3.60
C PRO A 71 -34.29 6.94 -4.11
N VAL A 72 -34.24 7.51 -5.31
CA VAL A 72 -32.99 7.94 -5.98
C VAL A 72 -32.21 8.94 -5.11
N GLU A 73 -32.94 9.79 -4.38
CA GLU A 73 -32.36 10.82 -3.51
C GLU A 73 -31.58 10.23 -2.30
N GLU A 74 -31.94 9.02 -1.86
CA GLU A 74 -31.31 8.35 -0.74
C GLU A 74 -30.07 7.53 -1.17
N ILE A 75 -29.93 7.21 -2.46
CA ILE A 75 -28.82 6.39 -2.97
C ILE A 75 -27.46 6.97 -2.62
N PRO A 76 -27.16 8.28 -2.81
CA PRO A 76 -25.85 8.84 -2.46
C PRO A 76 -25.52 8.71 -0.97
N VAL A 77 -26.51 8.85 -0.08
CA VAL A 77 -26.31 8.74 1.37
C VAL A 77 -25.93 7.31 1.75
N LEU A 78 -26.75 6.34 1.34
CA LEU A 78 -26.48 4.90 1.59
C LEU A 78 -25.20 4.43 0.92
N TYR A 79 -24.88 5.03 -0.22
CA TYR A 79 -23.64 4.78 -0.95
C TYR A 79 -22.43 5.24 -0.13
N ASN A 80 -22.46 6.42 0.45
CA ASN A 80 -21.40 6.96 1.28
C ASN A 80 -21.25 6.16 2.60
N GLU A 81 -22.35 5.81 3.25
CA GLU A 81 -22.32 4.98 4.47
C GLU A 81 -21.64 3.62 4.25
N SER A 82 -21.89 2.99 3.06
CA SER A 82 -21.27 1.71 2.73
C SER A 82 -19.80 1.82 2.29
N PHE A 83 -19.24 3.03 2.10
CA PHE A 83 -17.88 3.23 1.60
C PHE A 83 -16.83 2.78 2.60
N GLY A 84 -17.04 3.01 3.90
CA GLY A 84 -16.12 2.58 4.95
C GLY A 84 -15.89 1.06 4.98
N ALA A 85 -16.94 0.27 4.75
CA ALA A 85 -16.81 -1.18 4.67
C ALA A 85 -15.98 -1.62 3.44
N LEU A 86 -16.19 -0.99 2.29
CA LEU A 86 -15.39 -1.24 1.10
C LEU A 86 -13.91 -0.89 1.33
N GLN A 87 -13.65 0.26 1.94
CA GLN A 87 -12.30 0.71 2.27
C GLN A 87 -11.60 -0.25 3.24
N ALA A 88 -12.31 -0.75 4.26
CA ALA A 88 -11.76 -1.74 5.18
C ALA A 88 -11.35 -3.04 4.47
N VAL A 89 -12.18 -3.55 3.55
CA VAL A 89 -11.87 -4.75 2.75
C VAL A 89 -10.67 -4.48 1.82
N ALA A 90 -10.62 -3.32 1.16
CA ALA A 90 -9.50 -2.94 0.30
C ALA A 90 -8.19 -2.84 1.08
N THR A 91 -8.22 -2.22 2.26
CA THR A 91 -7.05 -2.10 3.14
C THR A 91 -6.57 -3.48 3.61
N LEU A 92 -7.50 -4.37 4.01
CA LEU A 92 -7.14 -5.75 4.38
C LEU A 92 -6.51 -6.50 3.20
N GLY A 93 -7.03 -6.32 1.99
CA GLY A 93 -6.48 -6.89 0.77
C GLY A 93 -5.05 -6.39 0.51
N LEU A 94 -4.80 -5.09 0.65
CA LEU A 94 -3.48 -4.49 0.50
C LEU A 94 -2.49 -5.06 1.53
N TYR A 95 -2.87 -5.13 2.80
CA TYR A 95 -2.01 -5.68 3.84
C TYR A 95 -1.74 -7.18 3.63
N SER A 96 -2.73 -7.94 3.16
CA SER A 96 -2.54 -9.35 2.79
C SER A 96 -1.55 -9.51 1.63
N LEU A 97 -1.63 -8.65 0.61
CA LEU A 97 -0.69 -8.63 -0.52
C LEU A 97 0.74 -8.34 -0.05
N LEU A 98 0.91 -7.34 0.82
CA LEU A 98 2.22 -7.00 1.37
C LEU A 98 2.78 -8.09 2.30
N PHE A 99 1.91 -8.75 3.06
CA PHE A 99 2.28 -9.92 3.85
C PHE A 99 2.80 -11.05 2.96
N LEU A 100 2.09 -11.37 1.88
CA LEU A 100 2.52 -12.40 0.91
C LEU A 100 3.85 -12.01 0.25
N THR A 101 4.04 -10.74 -0.10
CA THR A 101 5.31 -10.22 -0.63
C THR A 101 6.45 -10.43 0.36
N GLY A 102 6.23 -10.10 1.63
CA GLY A 102 7.21 -10.35 2.69
C GLY A 102 7.48 -11.85 2.90
N LEU A 103 6.44 -12.69 2.81
CA LEU A 103 6.55 -14.15 2.91
C LEU A 103 7.37 -14.77 1.76
N GLU A 104 7.27 -14.20 0.56
CA GLU A 104 8.01 -14.64 -0.62
C GLU A 104 9.42 -14.05 -0.70
N SER A 105 9.71 -12.99 0.05
CA SER A 105 11.03 -12.37 0.10
C SER A 105 12.02 -13.25 0.87
N GLU A 106 13.23 -13.40 0.34
CA GLU A 106 14.31 -14.12 1.01
C GLU A 106 15.14 -13.15 1.84
N LEU A 107 15.07 -13.31 3.18
CA LEU A 107 15.72 -12.41 4.13
C LEU A 107 17.23 -12.24 3.87
N GLU A 108 17.92 -13.35 3.56
CA GLU A 108 19.37 -13.34 3.30
C GLU A 108 19.70 -12.52 2.04
N GLU A 109 18.91 -12.67 0.99
CA GLU A 109 19.06 -11.90 -0.25
C GLU A 109 18.74 -10.43 -0.05
N LEU A 110 17.66 -10.11 0.67
CA LEU A 110 17.29 -8.74 1.01
C LEU A 110 18.40 -8.03 1.80
N MET A 111 19.01 -8.71 2.77
CA MET A 111 20.14 -8.18 3.53
C MET A 111 21.40 -8.01 2.67
N ALA A 112 21.66 -8.94 1.75
CA ALA A 112 22.81 -8.88 0.85
C ALA A 112 22.75 -7.70 -0.13
N VAL A 113 21.55 -7.25 -0.51
CA VAL A 113 21.36 -6.12 -1.44
C VAL A 113 21.10 -4.78 -0.73
N GLY A 114 21.15 -4.71 0.58
CA GLY A 114 20.75 -3.54 1.37
C GLY A 114 21.44 -2.24 0.96
N ALA A 115 22.72 -2.27 0.64
CA ALA A 115 23.46 -1.07 0.17
C ALA A 115 22.98 -0.60 -1.21
N GLN A 116 22.67 -1.54 -2.13
CA GLN A 116 22.13 -1.23 -3.44
C GLN A 116 20.69 -0.69 -3.31
N ALA A 117 19.86 -1.34 -2.50
CA ALA A 117 18.50 -0.91 -2.21
C ALA A 117 18.49 0.52 -1.62
N PHE A 118 19.37 0.82 -0.66
CA PHE A 118 19.51 2.16 -0.11
C PHE A 118 19.91 3.20 -1.16
N SER A 119 20.88 2.89 -2.01
CA SER A 119 21.32 3.81 -3.07
C SER A 119 20.19 4.08 -4.07
N VAL A 120 19.43 3.05 -4.45
CA VAL A 120 18.27 3.17 -5.35
C VAL A 120 17.17 3.99 -4.69
N ALA A 121 16.86 3.76 -3.41
CA ALA A 121 15.86 4.53 -2.66
C ALA A 121 16.23 6.01 -2.59
N VAL A 122 17.47 6.33 -2.21
CA VAL A 122 17.92 7.74 -2.13
C VAL A 122 17.81 8.45 -3.48
N VAL A 123 18.26 7.82 -4.56
CA VAL A 123 18.15 8.42 -5.91
C VAL A 123 16.68 8.51 -6.34
N GLY A 124 15.89 7.46 -6.07
CA GLY A 124 14.46 7.39 -6.38
C GLY A 124 13.62 8.46 -5.65
N VAL A 125 14.06 8.89 -4.48
CA VAL A 125 13.43 9.98 -3.72
C VAL A 125 13.95 11.35 -4.15
N VAL A 126 15.26 11.53 -4.16
CA VAL A 126 15.90 12.85 -4.40
C VAL A 126 15.64 13.36 -5.82
N LEU A 127 15.68 12.46 -6.81
CA LEU A 127 15.56 12.87 -8.19
C LEU A 127 14.13 13.34 -8.55
N PRO A 128 13.05 12.58 -8.26
CA PRO A 128 11.69 13.05 -8.50
C PRO A 128 11.33 14.28 -7.68
N PHE A 129 11.76 14.35 -6.40
CA PHE A 129 11.57 15.52 -5.56
C PHE A 129 12.19 16.77 -6.17
N ALA A 130 13.46 16.72 -6.54
CA ALA A 130 14.18 17.86 -7.11
C ALA A 130 13.60 18.26 -8.47
N LEU A 131 13.43 17.29 -9.37
CA LEU A 131 12.90 17.56 -10.72
C LEU A 131 11.46 18.04 -10.70
N GLY A 132 10.62 17.44 -9.84
CA GLY A 132 9.22 17.86 -9.67
C GLY A 132 9.12 19.28 -9.11
N THR A 133 9.84 19.56 -8.01
CA THR A 133 9.86 20.90 -7.41
C THR A 133 10.39 21.95 -8.37
N LEU A 134 11.59 21.73 -8.93
CA LEU A 134 12.23 22.69 -9.85
C LEU A 134 11.45 22.85 -11.14
N GLY A 135 10.90 21.77 -11.69
CA GLY A 135 10.08 21.78 -12.89
C GLY A 135 8.82 22.61 -12.71
N LEU A 136 8.11 22.43 -11.57
CA LEU A 136 6.93 23.24 -11.26
C LEU A 136 7.25 24.71 -11.07
N MET A 137 8.36 25.03 -10.41
CA MET A 137 8.78 26.43 -10.23
C MET A 137 9.24 27.06 -11.54
N ALA A 138 10.08 26.36 -12.33
CA ALA A 138 10.73 26.93 -13.51
C ALA A 138 9.82 26.98 -14.75
N ILE A 139 8.98 25.94 -14.96
CA ILE A 139 8.15 25.81 -16.16
C ILE A 139 6.75 26.36 -15.92
N PHE A 140 6.15 26.03 -14.77
CA PHE A 140 4.76 26.38 -14.47
C PHE A 140 4.63 27.60 -13.55
N HIS A 141 5.75 28.18 -13.09
CA HIS A 141 5.81 29.36 -12.22
C HIS A 141 4.98 29.20 -10.92
N VAL A 142 4.94 27.96 -10.39
CA VAL A 142 4.28 27.65 -9.13
C VAL A 142 5.12 28.18 -7.96
N ASP A 143 4.48 28.76 -6.95
CA ASP A 143 5.17 29.21 -5.75
C ASP A 143 5.93 28.08 -5.04
N ALA A 144 7.00 28.44 -4.33
CA ALA A 144 7.94 27.47 -3.76
C ALA A 144 7.28 26.43 -2.83
N ILE A 145 6.40 26.84 -1.93
CA ILE A 145 5.76 25.93 -0.97
C ILE A 145 4.87 24.89 -1.69
N PRO A 146 3.89 25.26 -2.55
CA PRO A 146 3.12 24.29 -3.32
C PRO A 146 3.99 23.39 -4.22
N ALA A 147 5.05 23.95 -4.83
CA ALA A 147 5.97 23.16 -5.66
C ALA A 147 6.74 22.11 -4.86
N ILE A 148 7.19 22.46 -3.65
CA ILE A 148 7.87 21.53 -2.73
C ILE A 148 6.90 20.41 -2.29
N PHE A 149 5.65 20.74 -1.96
CA PHE A 149 4.63 19.76 -1.62
C PHE A 149 4.36 18.79 -2.77
N ALA A 150 4.17 19.33 -3.97
CA ALA A 150 3.95 18.50 -5.14
C ALA A 150 5.15 17.62 -5.48
N GLY A 151 6.37 18.17 -5.37
CA GLY A 151 7.62 17.40 -5.51
C GLY A 151 7.72 16.26 -4.49
N ALA A 152 7.39 16.54 -3.22
CA ALA A 152 7.34 15.50 -2.17
C ALA A 152 6.31 14.41 -2.48
N SER A 153 5.15 14.79 -2.99
CA SER A 153 4.11 13.82 -3.37
C SER A 153 4.52 12.91 -4.54
N MET A 154 5.46 13.35 -5.37
CA MET A 154 5.97 12.57 -6.50
C MET A 154 7.01 11.51 -6.08
N THR A 155 7.50 11.53 -4.84
CA THR A 155 8.48 10.54 -4.37
C THR A 155 7.83 9.23 -3.96
N ALA A 156 6.58 9.23 -3.55
CA ALA A 156 5.92 8.07 -3.00
C ALA A 156 5.79 6.94 -4.03
N THR A 157 6.28 5.76 -3.68
CA THR A 157 6.28 4.55 -4.51
C THR A 157 5.38 3.48 -3.90
N SER A 158 4.55 2.80 -4.72
CA SER A 158 3.68 1.73 -4.24
C SER A 158 4.41 0.39 -4.21
N ILE A 159 4.77 -0.08 -3.01
CA ILE A 159 5.32 -1.43 -2.81
C ILE A 159 4.35 -2.49 -3.33
N GLY A 160 3.04 -2.35 -3.04
CA GLY A 160 2.02 -3.33 -3.42
C GLY A 160 1.91 -3.55 -4.93
N ILE A 161 1.89 -2.48 -5.72
CA ILE A 161 1.86 -2.58 -7.19
C ILE A 161 3.16 -3.20 -7.71
N THR A 162 4.31 -2.73 -7.23
CA THR A 162 5.62 -3.24 -7.64
C THR A 162 5.76 -4.73 -7.34
N ALA A 163 5.37 -5.16 -6.15
CA ALA A 163 5.42 -6.54 -5.73
C ALA A 163 4.48 -7.43 -6.55
N SER A 164 3.26 -6.97 -6.84
CA SER A 164 2.31 -7.70 -7.67
C SER A 164 2.84 -7.91 -9.08
N VAL A 165 3.38 -6.86 -9.71
CA VAL A 165 4.00 -6.96 -11.05
C VAL A 165 5.18 -7.93 -11.04
N PHE A 166 6.07 -7.82 -10.06
CA PHE A 166 7.24 -8.71 -9.97
C PHE A 166 6.85 -10.15 -9.65
N GLY A 167 5.80 -10.37 -8.85
CA GLY A 167 5.24 -11.69 -8.59
C GLY A 167 4.72 -12.35 -9.86
N GLU A 168 3.92 -11.64 -10.66
CA GLU A 168 3.39 -12.15 -11.93
C GLU A 168 4.49 -12.44 -12.97
N LEU A 169 5.53 -11.59 -13.01
CA LEU A 169 6.65 -11.76 -13.93
C LEU A 169 7.70 -12.77 -13.45
N GLY A 170 7.58 -13.29 -12.22
CA GLY A 170 8.54 -14.21 -11.62
C GLY A 170 9.86 -13.57 -11.19
N TYR A 171 9.92 -12.23 -11.08
CA TYR A 171 11.12 -11.49 -10.71
C TYR A 171 11.26 -11.24 -9.20
N LEU A 172 10.25 -11.55 -8.39
CA LEU A 172 10.22 -11.20 -6.97
C LEU A 172 11.43 -11.76 -6.19
N ARG A 173 11.88 -12.97 -6.54
CA ARG A 173 13.03 -13.66 -5.91
C ARG A 173 14.36 -13.41 -6.62
N THR A 174 14.40 -12.60 -7.65
CA THR A 174 15.67 -12.22 -8.29
C THR A 174 16.38 -11.15 -7.49
N ARG A 175 17.68 -11.00 -7.69
CA ARG A 175 18.48 -9.97 -7.03
C ARG A 175 17.94 -8.57 -7.34
N GLU A 176 17.56 -8.32 -8.58
CA GLU A 176 16.95 -7.06 -9.03
C GLU A 176 15.62 -6.82 -8.33
N GLY A 177 14.78 -7.85 -8.22
CA GLY A 177 13.50 -7.79 -7.50
C GLY A 177 13.71 -7.43 -6.03
N GLN A 178 14.64 -8.08 -5.35
CA GLN A 178 14.97 -7.81 -3.95
C GLN A 178 15.54 -6.38 -3.76
N ILE A 179 16.35 -5.87 -4.70
CA ILE A 179 16.81 -4.48 -4.68
C ILE A 179 15.64 -3.52 -4.76
N VAL A 180 14.71 -3.74 -5.68
CA VAL A 180 13.54 -2.84 -5.89
C VAL A 180 12.58 -2.89 -4.70
N ILE A 181 12.26 -4.09 -4.18
CA ILE A 181 11.41 -4.22 -2.99
C ILE A 181 12.07 -3.59 -1.76
N GLY A 182 13.37 -3.85 -1.55
CA GLY A 182 14.12 -3.21 -0.46
C GLY A 182 14.19 -1.68 -0.60
N ALA A 183 14.34 -1.17 -1.83
CA ALA A 183 14.31 0.26 -2.09
C ALA A 183 12.94 0.87 -1.80
N ALA A 184 11.84 0.20 -2.18
CA ALA A 184 10.49 0.67 -1.92
C ALA A 184 10.15 0.72 -0.40
N VAL A 185 10.63 -0.26 0.38
CA VAL A 185 10.52 -0.23 1.85
C VAL A 185 11.26 0.97 2.46
N LEU A 186 12.46 1.27 1.95
CA LEU A 186 13.24 2.43 2.41
C LEU A 186 12.64 3.76 1.95
N ASP A 187 12.03 3.77 0.77
CA ASP A 187 11.33 4.92 0.19
C ASP A 187 10.17 5.39 1.09
N ASP A 188 9.36 4.48 1.62
CA ASP A 188 8.29 4.80 2.57
C ASP A 188 8.84 5.54 3.81
N ILE A 189 9.96 5.09 4.35
CA ILE A 189 10.61 5.75 5.49
C ILE A 189 11.12 7.15 5.10
N LEU A 190 11.77 7.26 3.95
CA LEU A 190 12.29 8.55 3.45
C LEU A 190 11.14 9.51 3.10
N GLY A 191 10.06 9.00 2.52
CA GLY A 191 8.86 9.77 2.19
C GLY A 191 8.21 10.42 3.41
N ILE A 192 8.05 9.67 4.51
CA ILE A 192 7.53 10.20 5.78
C ILE A 192 8.44 11.31 6.33
N VAL A 193 9.77 11.14 6.26
CA VAL A 193 10.75 12.14 6.68
C VAL A 193 10.62 13.41 5.85
N ILE A 194 10.55 13.29 4.53
CA ILE A 194 10.38 14.43 3.62
C ILE A 194 9.06 15.14 3.92
N LEU A 195 7.97 14.38 4.07
CA LEU A 195 6.66 14.94 4.37
C LEU A 195 6.68 15.74 5.69
N ALA A 196 7.31 15.21 6.74
CA ALA A 196 7.44 15.89 8.02
C ALA A 196 8.22 17.21 7.89
N ILE A 197 9.30 17.23 7.10
CA ILE A 197 10.08 18.44 6.79
C ILE A 197 9.22 19.46 6.04
N VAL A 198 8.53 19.03 5.00
CA VAL A 198 7.73 19.89 4.11
C VAL A 198 6.56 20.51 4.88
N VAL A 199 5.85 19.72 5.70
CA VAL A 199 4.76 20.20 6.55
C VAL A 199 5.27 21.24 7.57
N SER A 200 6.43 21.01 8.19
CA SER A 200 7.05 21.95 9.12
C SER A 200 7.42 23.26 8.44
N LEU A 201 7.97 23.22 7.24
CA LEU A 201 8.28 24.41 6.43
C LEU A 201 7.01 25.21 6.07
N ALA A 202 5.94 24.53 5.67
CA ALA A 202 4.68 25.15 5.28
C ALA A 202 3.95 25.82 6.47
N ALA A 203 4.10 25.27 7.66
CA ALA A 203 3.53 25.85 8.88
C ALA A 203 4.26 27.15 9.33
N GLY A 204 5.30 27.59 8.62
CA GLY A 204 6.11 28.75 8.99
C GLY A 204 6.89 28.57 10.30
N GLY A 205 6.99 27.32 10.76
CA GLY A 205 7.68 26.93 11.99
C GLY A 205 9.20 26.79 11.78
N SER A 206 9.95 26.83 12.87
CA SER A 206 11.34 26.36 12.90
C SER A 206 11.32 24.85 12.70
N LEU A 207 12.22 24.32 11.84
CA LEU A 207 12.43 22.88 11.71
C LEU A 207 12.74 22.27 13.08
N GLU A 208 11.79 21.57 13.65
CA GLU A 208 12.01 20.79 14.86
C GLU A 208 12.70 19.48 14.48
N ILE A 209 14.02 19.46 14.61
CA ILE A 209 14.85 18.29 14.27
C ILE A 209 14.52 17.09 15.17
N GLY A 210 14.11 17.34 16.42
CA GLY A 210 13.85 16.30 17.41
C GLY A 210 12.82 15.26 16.96
N PRO A 211 11.58 15.64 16.59
CA PRO A 211 10.57 14.72 16.09
C PRO A 211 11.01 13.93 14.82
N ILE A 212 11.74 14.59 13.91
CA ILE A 212 12.24 13.95 12.68
C ILE A 212 13.26 12.87 13.03
N VAL A 213 14.23 13.17 13.90
CA VAL A 213 15.22 12.20 14.38
C VAL A 213 14.55 11.05 15.11
N GLN A 214 13.55 11.33 15.97
CA GLN A 214 12.81 10.30 16.67
C GLN A 214 12.09 9.36 15.68
N LEU A 215 11.46 9.89 14.64
CA LEU A 215 10.77 9.11 13.61
C LEU A 215 11.76 8.22 12.83
N VAL A 216 12.90 8.78 12.39
CA VAL A 216 13.95 8.00 11.69
C VAL A 216 14.49 6.89 12.58
N VAL A 217 14.79 7.18 13.85
CA VAL A 217 15.29 6.19 14.80
C VAL A 217 14.23 5.10 15.03
N ALA A 218 12.95 5.46 15.19
CA ALA A 218 11.86 4.51 15.34
C ALA A 218 11.72 3.60 14.11
N ALA A 219 11.81 4.16 12.90
CA ALA A 219 11.74 3.41 11.65
C ALA A 219 12.92 2.44 11.49
N VAL A 220 14.14 2.90 11.72
CA VAL A 220 15.34 2.05 11.68
C VAL A 220 15.25 0.94 12.72
N LEU A 221 14.85 1.29 13.95
CA LEU A 221 14.68 0.31 15.03
C LEU A 221 13.61 -0.72 14.69
N PHE A 222 12.49 -0.29 14.11
CA PHE A 222 11.41 -1.19 13.68
C PHE A 222 11.93 -2.21 12.65
N VAL A 223 12.62 -1.75 11.60
CA VAL A 223 13.19 -2.62 10.57
C VAL A 223 14.21 -3.58 11.17
N VAL A 224 15.13 -3.09 12.00
CA VAL A 224 16.13 -3.94 12.67
C VAL A 224 15.46 -4.99 13.57
N VAL A 225 14.46 -4.60 14.35
CA VAL A 225 13.71 -5.52 15.20
C VAL A 225 12.95 -6.54 14.36
N ALA A 226 12.29 -6.13 13.27
CA ALA A 226 11.61 -7.04 12.35
C ALA A 226 12.58 -8.08 11.74
N LEU A 227 13.77 -7.64 11.30
CA LEU A 227 14.82 -8.53 10.79
C LEU A 227 15.36 -9.48 11.85
N LEU A 228 15.57 -9.02 13.09
CA LEU A 228 16.01 -9.88 14.19
C LEU A 228 14.92 -10.87 14.62
N LEU A 229 13.67 -10.42 14.64
CA LEU A 229 12.53 -11.28 14.95
C LEU A 229 12.32 -12.32 13.86
N SER A 230 12.49 -12.00 12.58
CA SER A 230 12.36 -12.97 11.49
C SER A 230 13.33 -14.13 11.66
N GLN A 231 14.55 -13.89 12.17
CA GLN A 231 15.53 -14.95 12.41
C GLN A 231 15.26 -15.77 13.68
N LYS A 232 14.65 -15.17 14.72
CA LYS A 232 14.54 -15.78 16.05
C LYS A 232 13.12 -16.15 16.45
N ALA A 233 12.11 -15.49 15.91
CA ALA A 233 10.72 -15.69 16.29
C ALA A 233 10.02 -16.81 15.49
N ALA A 234 10.57 -17.26 14.37
CA ALA A 234 10.00 -18.35 13.60
C ALA A 234 9.74 -19.61 14.46
N PRO A 235 10.67 -20.08 15.32
CA PRO A 235 10.40 -21.24 16.17
C PRO A 235 9.27 -21.01 17.20
N ALA A 236 9.13 -19.79 17.71
CA ALA A 236 8.05 -19.43 18.63
C ALA A 236 6.70 -19.36 17.90
N PHE A 237 6.69 -18.77 16.69
CA PHE A 237 5.52 -18.74 15.82
C PHE A 237 5.09 -20.16 15.43
N ASP A 238 6.02 -21.00 15.00
CA ASP A 238 5.78 -22.40 14.68
C ASP A 238 5.19 -23.16 15.88
N TRP A 239 5.76 -22.96 17.06
CA TRP A 239 5.26 -23.59 18.28
C TRP A 239 3.80 -23.16 18.58
N VAL A 240 3.46 -21.89 18.45
CA VAL A 240 2.09 -21.39 18.62
C VAL A 240 1.15 -22.04 17.59
N ILE A 241 1.55 -22.05 16.32
CA ILE A 241 0.75 -22.65 15.25
C ILE A 241 0.53 -24.15 15.45
N ASP A 242 1.57 -24.89 15.89
CA ASP A 242 1.48 -26.33 16.15
C ASP A 242 0.54 -26.66 17.32
N GLN A 243 0.35 -25.75 18.29
CA GLN A 243 -0.63 -25.93 19.39
C GLN A 243 -2.08 -25.76 18.91
N LEU A 244 -2.30 -25.04 17.81
CA LEU A 244 -3.62 -24.77 17.28
C LEU A 244 -4.09 -25.94 16.40
N LYS A 245 -5.04 -26.72 16.88
CA LYS A 245 -5.59 -27.89 16.17
C LYS A 245 -6.84 -27.59 15.35
N ALA A 246 -7.38 -26.37 15.46
CA ALA A 246 -8.59 -25.99 14.75
C ALA A 246 -8.36 -25.87 13.24
N PRO A 247 -9.32 -26.24 12.38
CA PRO A 247 -9.25 -25.97 10.96
C PRO A 247 -9.05 -24.47 10.69
N GLY A 248 -8.08 -24.10 9.86
CA GLY A 248 -7.76 -22.70 9.57
C GLY A 248 -6.89 -22.00 10.61
N ALA A 249 -6.38 -22.70 11.63
CA ALA A 249 -5.54 -22.12 12.67
C ALA A 249 -4.31 -21.38 12.12
N LYS A 250 -3.69 -21.91 11.07
CA LYS A 250 -2.54 -21.28 10.40
C LYS A 250 -2.90 -19.94 9.78
N LEU A 251 -4.04 -19.90 9.08
CA LEU A 251 -4.55 -18.65 8.48
C LEU A 251 -4.84 -17.61 9.58
N ILE A 252 -5.53 -18.02 10.66
CA ILE A 252 -5.84 -17.12 11.77
C ILE A 252 -4.55 -16.62 12.44
N GLY A 253 -3.57 -17.48 12.65
CA GLY A 253 -2.27 -17.13 13.23
C GLY A 253 -1.50 -16.14 12.36
N SER A 254 -1.51 -16.33 11.05
CA SER A 254 -0.89 -15.41 10.09
C SER A 254 -1.56 -14.04 10.09
N TYR A 255 -2.90 -13.99 10.10
CA TYR A 255 -3.63 -12.72 10.19
C TYR A 255 -3.46 -12.03 11.54
N LEU A 256 -3.30 -12.79 12.63
CA LEU A 256 -3.01 -12.20 13.94
C LEU A 256 -1.61 -11.58 13.97
N LEU A 257 -0.60 -12.26 13.41
CA LEU A 257 0.75 -11.73 13.27
C LEU A 257 0.74 -10.46 12.42
N LEU A 258 0.03 -10.49 11.29
CA LEU A 258 -0.16 -9.33 10.42
C LEU A 258 -0.78 -8.16 11.18
N ALA A 259 -1.89 -8.38 11.88
CA ALA A 259 -2.60 -7.34 12.60
C ALA A 259 -1.75 -6.71 13.72
N VAL A 260 -1.03 -7.54 14.49
CA VAL A 260 -0.12 -7.06 15.55
C VAL A 260 1.01 -6.24 14.96
N SER A 261 1.64 -6.70 13.88
CA SER A 261 2.74 -5.98 13.23
C SER A 261 2.29 -4.66 12.62
N CYS A 262 1.13 -4.62 11.96
CA CYS A 262 0.52 -3.39 11.45
C CYS A 262 0.21 -2.41 12.58
N PHE A 263 -0.34 -2.90 13.69
CA PHE A 263 -0.64 -2.07 14.86
C PHE A 263 0.64 -1.48 15.48
N VAL A 264 1.69 -2.28 15.64
CA VAL A 264 2.98 -1.81 16.18
C VAL A 264 3.59 -0.76 15.26
N ALA A 265 3.62 -0.99 13.95
CA ALA A 265 4.11 -0.02 12.98
C ALA A 265 3.34 1.32 13.11
N SER A 266 2.02 1.27 13.10
CA SER A 266 1.18 2.47 13.25
C SER A 266 1.37 3.18 14.59
N ALA A 267 1.54 2.43 15.68
CA ALA A 267 1.73 3.00 17.03
C ALA A 267 3.03 3.80 17.16
N ILE A 268 4.05 3.50 16.36
CA ILE A 268 5.32 4.23 16.34
C ILE A 268 5.38 5.30 15.22
N GLY A 269 4.26 5.55 14.54
CA GLY A 269 4.14 6.58 13.50
C GLY A 269 4.57 6.16 12.09
N LEU A 270 4.75 4.86 11.85
CA LEU A 270 5.03 4.30 10.53
C LEU A 270 3.74 3.86 9.83
N GLU A 271 3.79 3.65 8.53
CA GLU A 271 2.67 3.07 7.80
C GLU A 271 2.42 1.60 8.21
N ALA A 272 1.14 1.24 8.38
CA ALA A 272 0.76 -0.14 8.69
C ALA A 272 1.19 -1.13 7.59
N ALA A 273 1.34 -0.65 6.36
CA ALA A 273 1.85 -1.40 5.22
C ALA A 273 3.25 -2.01 5.49
N LEU A 274 4.16 -1.24 6.11
CA LEU A 274 5.47 -1.74 6.55
C LEU A 274 5.33 -2.87 7.59
N GLY A 275 4.35 -2.73 8.50
CA GLY A 275 4.03 -3.79 9.48
C GLY A 275 3.57 -5.07 8.80
N ALA A 276 2.75 -4.97 7.75
CA ALA A 276 2.28 -6.11 6.98
C ALA A 276 3.44 -6.84 6.27
N PHE A 277 4.31 -6.11 5.62
CA PHE A 277 5.52 -6.66 4.98
C PHE A 277 6.45 -7.33 6.01
N ALA A 278 6.71 -6.66 7.14
CA ALA A 278 7.53 -7.21 8.23
C ALA A 278 6.95 -8.50 8.81
N ALA A 279 5.61 -8.59 8.98
CA ALA A 279 4.94 -9.82 9.40
C ALA A 279 5.17 -10.97 8.41
N GLY A 280 5.06 -10.69 7.10
CA GLY A 280 5.38 -11.66 6.05
C GLY A 280 6.83 -12.13 6.11
N LEU A 281 7.77 -11.20 6.29
CA LEU A 281 9.18 -11.50 6.42
C LEU A 281 9.49 -12.34 7.67
N ILE A 282 8.80 -12.11 8.79
CA ILE A 282 8.91 -12.97 10.00
C ILE A 282 8.39 -14.37 9.69
N ALA A 283 7.25 -14.48 9.00
CA ALA A 283 6.66 -15.76 8.64
C ALA A 283 7.44 -16.51 7.54
N SER A 284 8.25 -15.81 6.72
CA SER A 284 9.03 -16.42 5.62
C SER A 284 10.06 -17.46 6.10
N THR A 285 10.52 -17.34 7.34
CA THR A 285 11.47 -18.25 7.97
C THR A 285 10.80 -19.41 8.72
N SER A 286 9.45 -19.43 8.79
CA SER A 286 8.66 -20.51 9.40
C SER A 286 8.66 -21.78 8.54
N LYS A 287 8.61 -22.95 9.19
CA LYS A 287 8.41 -24.24 8.51
C LYS A 287 7.05 -24.37 7.80
N HIS A 288 6.08 -23.54 8.19
CA HIS A 288 4.73 -23.49 7.61
C HIS A 288 4.60 -22.52 6.43
N ARG A 289 5.70 -21.98 5.91
CA ARG A 289 5.74 -21.01 4.80
C ARG A 289 4.91 -21.40 3.55
N HIS A 290 4.82 -22.71 3.26
CA HIS A 290 4.16 -23.23 2.05
C HIS A 290 2.76 -23.82 2.31
N GLU A 291 2.24 -23.72 3.51
CA GLU A 291 0.93 -24.24 3.92
C GLU A 291 -0.08 -23.10 4.09
#